data_3961028fa0442e2f56adb7b7502f9cb3
#
_entry.id   3961028fa0442e2f56adb7b7502f9cb3
#
_cell.length_a   1.000
_cell.length_b   1.000
_cell.length_c   1.000
_cell.angle_alpha   90.00
_cell.angle_beta   90.00
_cell.angle_gamma   90.00
#
_symmetry.space_group_name_H-M   'P 1'
#
loop_
_entity.id
_entity.type
_entity.pdbx_description
1 polymer ?
#
loop_
_entity_poly.entity_id
_entity_poly.type
_entity_poly.pdbx_seq_one_letter_code
_entity_poly.pdbx_strand_id
1 'polypeptide(L)'
;MAKAKRAYVCNDCGADFPRWQGQCNACGAWNTISEVRLAASPSVARNDRLSGYAGDNSETKVQTLSEIDLQEVPRFTSGFRELDRVLGGGIVPGVAILIGGNPGAGKSTLLLQTMCFLAANMPTLYVTGEESLQQVAMRASRLGLPKDNLKMLSETSVDRICQIAEKEQPKIMVIDSIQVMHVADVQSSPGSVAQVREAATALTRYAKQNNVSVFIVGHVTKDGTLAGPKVLEHIIDCSVLLDGGTDNRFRTLRSHKNRFGAVNELGVFAMTGQGLREVSNPSAIFLSRGEEDTSGSSVMVVWEGTRPLLVEIQALVDYSQLANPRRVAVGLEQNRLSLLLAVLHKHGGLQMADQDVFVNVVGGVKVTETSADLALVMALLSSFRDRPLAKDVVIFGEVGLAGEIRPVPSGQERLNEAFKHGFKKAIVPAANMPKGGIDGMQIHSVKKLSEAIEAFDEL
;
A
#
# COMPACT_ATOMS: atom_id res chain seq x y z
N MET A 1 -11.29 36.57 32.70
CA MET A 1 -11.87 35.63 31.72
C MET A 1 -11.04 35.68 30.45
N ALA A 2 -10.24 34.66 30.17
CA ALA A 2 -9.45 34.58 28.96
C ALA A 2 -10.40 34.30 27.79
N LYS A 3 -10.35 35.12 26.73
CA LYS A 3 -11.12 34.89 25.49
C LYS A 3 -10.68 33.61 24.83
N ALA A 4 -11.62 32.70 24.54
CA ALA A 4 -11.36 31.50 23.76
C ALA A 4 -10.70 31.89 22.44
N LYS A 5 -9.53 31.28 22.13
CA LYS A 5 -8.87 31.47 20.85
C LYS A 5 -9.67 30.73 19.79
N ARG A 6 -9.95 31.41 18.68
CA ARG A 6 -10.62 30.86 17.51
C ARG A 6 -9.56 30.55 16.47
N ALA A 7 -9.62 29.38 15.90
CA ALA A 7 -8.83 28.98 14.73
C ALA A 7 -9.79 28.59 13.59
N TYR A 8 -9.37 28.78 12.36
CA TYR A 8 -10.15 28.43 11.18
C TYR A 8 -9.39 27.35 10.42
N VAL A 9 -9.97 26.17 10.31
CA VAL A 9 -9.31 24.97 9.75
C VAL A 9 -10.05 24.52 8.49
N CYS A 10 -9.31 24.25 7.45
CA CYS A 10 -9.83 23.67 6.22
C CYS A 10 -10.20 22.20 6.43
N ASN A 11 -11.45 21.82 6.14
CA ASN A 11 -11.94 20.45 6.29
C ASN A 11 -11.35 19.46 5.27
N ASP A 12 -10.81 19.94 4.14
CA ASP A 12 -10.27 19.10 3.09
C ASP A 12 -8.77 18.81 3.28
N CYS A 13 -7.99 19.81 3.69
CA CYS A 13 -6.52 19.66 3.79
C CYS A 13 -5.96 19.89 5.20
N GLY A 14 -6.79 20.31 6.17
CA GLY A 14 -6.37 20.54 7.55
C GLY A 14 -5.51 21.78 7.78
N ALA A 15 -5.28 22.60 6.76
CA ALA A 15 -4.53 23.85 6.91
C ALA A 15 -5.29 24.83 7.84
N ASP A 16 -4.57 25.47 8.76
CA ASP A 16 -5.12 26.41 9.72
C ASP A 16 -4.84 27.86 9.33
N PHE A 17 -5.80 28.73 9.61
CA PHE A 17 -5.76 30.15 9.27
C PHE A 17 -6.18 31.01 10.47
N PRO A 18 -5.61 32.20 10.62
CA PRO A 18 -5.95 33.11 11.72
C PRO A 18 -7.34 33.75 11.58
N ARG A 19 -7.94 33.66 10.39
CA ARG A 19 -9.28 34.20 10.08
C ARG A 19 -9.97 33.34 9.03
N TRP A 20 -11.28 33.40 9.01
CA TRP A 20 -12.08 32.75 7.98
C TRP A 20 -11.82 33.37 6.60
N GLN A 21 -11.75 32.53 5.60
CA GLN A 21 -11.64 32.89 4.18
C GLN A 21 -12.46 31.92 3.33
N GLY A 22 -13.01 32.39 2.22
CA GLY A 22 -13.89 31.59 1.36
C GLY A 22 -13.16 30.47 0.60
N GLN A 23 -11.87 30.63 0.34
CA GLN A 23 -11.05 29.66 -0.34
C GLN A 23 -9.84 29.30 0.52
N CYS A 24 -9.51 28.03 0.58
CA CYS A 24 -8.30 27.53 1.23
C CYS A 24 -7.06 27.79 0.38
N ASN A 25 -6.12 28.61 0.86
CA ASN A 25 -4.89 28.95 0.13
C ASN A 25 -3.91 27.76 0.00
N ALA A 26 -4.11 26.71 0.79
CA ALA A 26 -3.24 25.52 0.76
C ALA A 26 -3.70 24.46 -0.27
N CYS A 27 -5.01 24.25 -0.43
CA CYS A 27 -5.55 23.22 -1.34
C CYS A 27 -6.47 23.79 -2.44
N GLY A 28 -6.79 25.08 -2.40
CA GLY A 28 -7.65 25.73 -3.41
C GLY A 28 -9.16 25.46 -3.24
N ALA A 29 -9.58 24.63 -2.29
CA ALA A 29 -10.99 24.29 -2.08
C ALA A 29 -11.80 25.49 -1.57
N TRP A 30 -13.07 25.59 -2.01
CA TRP A 30 -13.97 26.66 -1.63
C TRP A 30 -14.93 26.23 -0.52
N ASN A 31 -15.20 27.14 0.42
CA ASN A 31 -16.17 26.95 1.53
C ASN A 31 -15.87 25.75 2.45
N THR A 32 -14.61 25.34 2.53
CA THR A 32 -14.16 24.20 3.34
C THR A 32 -13.56 24.60 4.67
N ILE A 33 -13.50 25.91 4.99
CA ILE A 33 -12.90 26.43 6.21
C ILE A 33 -13.99 26.59 7.29
N SER A 34 -13.82 25.85 8.40
CA SER A 34 -14.69 25.90 9.57
C SER A 34 -14.02 26.56 10.78
N GLU A 35 -14.81 27.24 11.62
CA GLU A 35 -14.32 27.80 12.87
C GLU A 35 -14.19 26.70 13.92
N VAL A 36 -13.00 26.59 14.51
CA VAL A 36 -12.72 25.71 15.64
C VAL A 36 -12.42 26.56 16.86
N ARG A 37 -13.20 26.40 17.94
CA ARG A 37 -12.97 27.05 19.20
C ARG A 37 -12.06 26.23 20.08
N LEU A 38 -10.92 26.79 20.45
CA LEU A 38 -10.02 26.20 21.42
C LEU A 38 -10.43 26.61 22.83
N ALA A 39 -10.78 25.65 23.68
CA ALA A 39 -11.08 25.93 25.10
C ALA A 39 -9.82 26.45 25.78
N ALA A 40 -9.97 27.53 26.56
CA ALA A 40 -8.87 28.05 27.37
C ALA A 40 -8.70 27.16 28.60
N SER A 41 -7.58 26.43 28.66
CA SER A 41 -7.19 25.68 29.87
C SER A 41 -6.73 26.65 30.99
N PRO A 42 -7.15 26.48 32.23
CA PRO A 42 -6.58 27.20 33.37
C PRO A 42 -5.22 26.56 33.77
N SER A 43 -4.23 27.42 33.97
CA SER A 43 -2.90 27.21 34.58
C SER A 43 -1.82 26.49 33.78
N VAL A 44 -0.76 27.20 33.58
CA VAL A 44 0.70 26.88 33.55
C VAL A 44 1.04 25.37 33.57
N ALA A 45 0.49 24.59 32.65
CA ALA A 45 1.10 23.35 32.20
C ALA A 45 1.91 23.70 30.94
N ARG A 46 3.15 23.25 30.86
CA ARG A 46 3.96 23.29 29.66
C ARG A 46 3.06 22.92 28.49
N ASN A 47 3.02 23.78 27.45
CA ASN A 47 2.25 23.51 26.25
C ASN A 47 2.87 22.30 25.54
N ASP A 48 2.47 21.10 25.91
CA ASP A 48 2.89 19.84 25.29
C ASP A 48 2.62 19.82 23.78
N ARG A 49 1.70 20.68 23.32
CA ARG A 49 1.42 20.91 21.90
C ARG A 49 2.58 21.52 21.11
N LEU A 50 3.53 22.18 21.80
CA LEU A 50 4.71 22.80 21.18
C LEU A 50 5.95 21.92 21.29
N SER A 51 5.91 20.83 22.05
CA SER A 51 6.99 19.86 22.12
C SER A 51 6.99 18.99 20.85
N GLY A 52 8.17 18.80 20.22
CA GLY A 52 8.32 17.91 19.08
C GLY A 52 7.98 16.45 19.42
N TYR A 53 7.87 15.62 18.41
CA TYR A 53 7.64 14.18 18.56
C TYR A 53 8.86 13.41 19.05
N ALA A 54 10.03 14.02 19.00
CA ALA A 54 11.30 13.40 19.34
C ALA A 54 11.77 13.92 20.71
N GLY A 55 11.95 13.01 21.65
CA GLY A 55 12.69 13.28 22.85
C GLY A 55 11.98 12.93 24.13
N ASP A 56 12.71 12.17 24.93
CA ASP A 56 12.49 11.99 26.35
C ASP A 56 12.59 13.37 27.05
N ASN A 57 11.76 13.63 28.04
CA ASN A 57 11.77 14.89 28.81
C ASN A 57 13.00 15.07 29.72
N SER A 58 13.98 14.20 29.61
CA SER A 58 15.24 14.30 30.30
C SER A 58 16.20 15.22 29.54
N GLU A 59 16.56 16.33 30.16
CA GLU A 59 17.62 17.30 29.79
C GLU A 59 18.00 17.32 28.28
N THR A 60 17.55 18.34 27.55
CA THR A 60 17.94 18.57 26.16
C THR A 60 19.43 18.80 26.08
N LYS A 61 20.24 17.76 25.84
CA LYS A 61 21.68 17.85 25.61
C LYS A 61 21.95 17.82 24.10
N VAL A 62 22.80 18.70 23.65
CA VAL A 62 23.36 18.64 22.28
C VAL A 62 24.37 17.50 22.28
N GLN A 63 24.19 16.50 21.43
CA GLN A 63 25.06 15.34 21.24
C GLN A 63 25.57 15.28 19.82
N THR A 64 26.75 14.78 19.61
CA THR A 64 27.23 14.43 18.28
C THR A 64 26.62 13.09 17.84
N LEU A 65 26.52 12.86 16.51
CA LEU A 65 25.95 11.63 15.97
C LEU A 65 26.70 10.37 16.48
N SER A 66 27.99 10.49 16.75
CA SER A 66 28.84 9.41 17.26
C SER A 66 28.61 9.08 18.73
N GLU A 67 28.00 9.98 19.50
CA GLU A 67 27.65 9.78 20.91
C GLU A 67 26.28 9.14 21.09
N ILE A 68 25.51 9.06 19.99
CA ILE A 68 24.20 8.41 19.99
C ILE A 68 24.42 6.90 19.88
N ASP A 69 24.06 6.18 20.94
CA ASP A 69 24.14 4.73 20.94
C ASP A 69 23.16 4.13 19.92
N LEU A 70 23.73 3.58 18.85
CA LEU A 70 22.98 2.88 17.78
C LEU A 70 22.71 1.43 18.21
N GLN A 71 22.19 1.21 19.41
CA GLN A 71 21.70 -0.13 19.73
C GLN A 71 20.63 -0.52 18.68
N GLU A 72 20.85 -1.63 18.01
CA GLU A 72 19.83 -2.23 17.16
C GLU A 72 18.59 -2.49 18.01
N VAL A 73 17.58 -1.63 17.85
CA VAL A 73 16.31 -1.80 18.57
C VAL A 73 15.65 -3.05 18.02
N PRO A 74 15.50 -4.13 18.81
CA PRO A 74 14.94 -5.38 18.31
C PRO A 74 13.51 -5.15 17.85
N ARG A 75 13.21 -5.60 16.63
CA ARG A 75 11.85 -5.56 16.06
C ARG A 75 11.03 -6.73 16.59
N PHE A 76 9.76 -6.50 16.81
CA PHE A 76 8.81 -7.55 17.14
C PHE A 76 8.20 -8.12 15.87
N THR A 77 8.07 -9.44 15.75
CA THR A 77 7.26 -10.03 14.69
C THR A 77 5.78 -9.82 14.99
N SER A 78 5.01 -9.49 13.96
CA SER A 78 3.56 -9.37 14.05
C SER A 78 2.83 -10.72 14.08
N GLY A 79 3.56 -11.83 13.85
CA GLY A 79 3.02 -13.15 13.60
C GLY A 79 2.69 -13.41 12.14
N PHE A 80 2.81 -12.40 11.28
CA PHE A 80 2.64 -12.49 9.84
C PHE A 80 3.88 -11.99 9.11
N ARG A 81 4.51 -12.83 8.31
CA ARG A 81 5.69 -12.46 7.49
C ARG A 81 5.36 -11.38 6.46
N GLU A 82 4.16 -11.45 5.89
CA GLU A 82 3.69 -10.47 4.90
C GLU A 82 3.42 -9.10 5.54
N LEU A 83 2.94 -9.04 6.79
CA LEU A 83 2.84 -7.77 7.54
C LEU A 83 4.22 -7.27 7.95
N ASP A 84 5.08 -8.14 8.48
CA ASP A 84 6.44 -7.79 8.87
C ASP A 84 7.23 -7.23 7.69
N ARG A 85 7.11 -7.83 6.49
CA ARG A 85 7.68 -7.32 5.24
C ARG A 85 7.28 -5.87 4.98
N VAL A 86 5.98 -5.59 4.99
CA VAL A 86 5.44 -4.26 4.70
C VAL A 86 5.86 -3.23 5.74
N LEU A 87 6.09 -3.67 6.99
CA LEU A 87 6.61 -2.84 8.08
C LEU A 87 8.14 -2.68 8.03
N GLY A 88 8.83 -3.32 7.07
CA GLY A 88 10.28 -3.23 6.90
C GLY A 88 11.05 -4.21 7.80
N GLY A 89 10.47 -5.36 8.11
CA GLY A 89 11.08 -6.44 8.89
C GLY A 89 10.51 -6.61 10.30
N GLY A 90 9.36 -6.01 10.60
CA GLY A 90 8.66 -6.13 11.87
C GLY A 90 8.33 -4.79 12.54
N ILE A 91 7.72 -4.87 13.71
CA ILE A 91 7.23 -3.73 14.48
C ILE A 91 8.40 -3.12 15.27
N VAL A 92 8.67 -1.84 15.07
CA VAL A 92 9.67 -1.08 15.80
C VAL A 92 9.05 -0.55 17.11
N PRO A 93 9.70 -0.66 18.27
CA PRO A 93 9.22 -0.05 19.51
C PRO A 93 9.02 1.47 19.37
N GLY A 94 7.94 1.98 19.95
CA GLY A 94 7.62 3.42 19.90
C GLY A 94 7.13 3.94 18.55
N VAL A 95 6.83 3.07 17.60
CA VAL A 95 6.33 3.46 16.27
C VAL A 95 4.83 3.76 16.28
N ALA A 96 4.42 4.77 15.50
CA ALA A 96 3.03 5.01 15.16
C ALA A 96 2.74 4.52 13.72
N ILE A 97 1.88 3.52 13.58
CA ILE A 97 1.54 2.85 12.32
C ILE A 97 0.07 3.11 12.00
N LEU A 98 -0.22 3.68 10.84
CA LEU A 98 -1.58 3.83 10.33
C LEU A 98 -1.92 2.68 9.38
N ILE A 99 -2.99 1.96 9.68
CA ILE A 99 -3.56 0.94 8.80
C ILE A 99 -4.84 1.51 8.17
N GLY A 100 -4.71 1.93 6.91
CA GLY A 100 -5.82 2.42 6.10
C GLY A 100 -6.50 1.31 5.30
N GLY A 101 -7.67 1.58 4.78
CA GLY A 101 -8.39 0.68 3.87
C GLY A 101 -9.88 0.85 3.89
N ASN A 102 -10.56 0.35 2.85
CA ASN A 102 -12.01 0.39 2.74
C ASN A 102 -12.70 -0.33 3.91
N PRO A 103 -13.93 0.06 4.28
CA PRO A 103 -14.75 -0.76 5.17
C PRO A 103 -14.86 -2.18 4.66
N GLY A 104 -14.73 -3.18 5.54
CA GLY A 104 -14.76 -4.59 5.15
C GLY A 104 -13.46 -5.15 4.55
N ALA A 105 -12.41 -4.36 4.35
CA ALA A 105 -11.12 -4.86 3.86
C ALA A 105 -10.45 -5.88 4.80
N GLY A 106 -10.76 -5.84 6.11
CA GLY A 106 -10.22 -6.78 7.09
C GLY A 106 -9.22 -6.18 8.06
N LYS A 107 -9.11 -4.85 8.15
CA LYS A 107 -8.17 -4.13 9.03
C LYS A 107 -8.25 -4.60 10.49
N SER A 108 -9.45 -4.54 11.08
CA SER A 108 -9.70 -4.96 12.46
C SER A 108 -9.46 -6.47 12.66
N THR A 109 -9.69 -7.29 11.61
CA THR A 109 -9.39 -8.73 11.65
C THR A 109 -7.89 -8.98 11.68
N LEU A 110 -7.13 -8.32 10.80
CA LEU A 110 -5.66 -8.42 10.76
C LEU A 110 -5.06 -8.03 12.11
N LEU A 111 -5.48 -6.88 12.64
CA LEU A 111 -4.94 -6.38 13.90
C LEU A 111 -5.37 -7.22 15.11
N LEU A 112 -6.60 -7.74 15.13
CA LEU A 112 -7.03 -8.64 16.19
C LEU A 112 -6.20 -9.94 16.20
N GLN A 113 -5.93 -10.54 15.04
CA GLN A 113 -5.06 -11.71 14.92
C GLN A 113 -3.63 -11.39 15.37
N THR A 114 -3.07 -10.28 14.93
CA THR A 114 -1.74 -9.79 15.37
C THR A 114 -1.69 -9.59 16.87
N MET A 115 -2.68 -8.91 17.45
CA MET A 115 -2.71 -8.62 18.88
C MET A 115 -2.87 -9.87 19.75
N CYS A 116 -3.70 -10.83 19.33
CA CYS A 116 -3.82 -12.11 20.02
C CYS A 116 -2.51 -12.92 19.98
N PHE A 117 -1.77 -12.87 18.85
CA PHE A 117 -0.45 -13.49 18.74
C PHE A 117 0.57 -12.84 19.68
N LEU A 118 0.64 -11.51 19.69
CA LEU A 118 1.58 -10.76 20.51
C LEU A 118 1.27 -10.85 22.01
N ALA A 119 -0.01 -10.92 22.37
CA ALA A 119 -0.47 -11.02 23.77
C ALA A 119 0.05 -12.27 24.50
N ALA A 120 0.44 -13.30 23.76
CA ALA A 120 1.05 -14.49 24.36
C ALA A 120 2.41 -14.21 25.01
N ASN A 121 3.14 -13.19 24.54
CA ASN A 121 4.52 -12.94 24.95
C ASN A 121 4.78 -11.55 25.54
N MET A 122 3.84 -10.60 25.39
CA MET A 122 4.01 -9.23 25.87
C MET A 122 2.69 -8.56 26.23
N PRO A 123 2.71 -7.53 27.11
CA PRO A 123 1.52 -6.75 27.43
C PRO A 123 1.00 -6.02 26.20
N THR A 124 -0.27 -6.23 25.88
CA THR A 124 -0.96 -5.64 24.72
C THR A 124 -2.28 -5.01 25.14
N LEU A 125 -2.69 -3.94 24.46
CA LEU A 125 -3.97 -3.27 24.69
C LEU A 125 -4.69 -3.00 23.37
N TYR A 126 -5.92 -3.52 23.23
CA TYR A 126 -6.78 -3.23 22.08
C TYR A 126 -7.89 -2.27 22.50
N VAL A 127 -7.87 -1.07 21.94
CA VAL A 127 -8.87 -0.04 22.20
C VAL A 127 -9.87 -0.03 21.04
N THR A 128 -11.14 -0.24 21.36
CA THR A 128 -12.24 -0.15 20.39
C THR A 128 -13.15 1.03 20.71
N GLY A 129 -13.46 1.83 19.71
CA GLY A 129 -14.43 2.91 19.80
C GLY A 129 -15.65 2.72 18.92
N GLU A 130 -15.60 1.80 17.95
CA GLU A 130 -16.71 1.53 17.03
C GLU A 130 -17.52 0.29 17.43
N GLU A 131 -16.84 -0.74 17.89
CA GLU A 131 -17.46 -2.01 18.27
C GLU A 131 -17.45 -2.21 19.78
N SER A 132 -18.49 -2.85 20.31
CA SER A 132 -18.49 -3.26 21.70
C SER A 132 -17.45 -4.36 21.97
N LEU A 133 -16.97 -4.44 23.22
CA LEU A 133 -16.06 -5.53 23.64
C LEU A 133 -16.61 -6.92 23.32
N GLN A 134 -17.95 -7.07 23.43
CA GLN A 134 -18.63 -8.31 23.13
C GLN A 134 -18.56 -8.69 21.64
N GLN A 135 -18.72 -7.71 20.74
CA GLN A 135 -18.61 -7.93 19.30
C GLN A 135 -17.19 -8.35 18.90
N VAL A 136 -16.17 -7.71 19.46
CA VAL A 136 -14.77 -8.07 19.21
C VAL A 136 -14.48 -9.48 19.78
N ALA A 137 -14.97 -9.81 20.98
CA ALA A 137 -14.81 -11.13 21.56
C ALA A 137 -15.49 -12.23 20.74
N MET A 138 -16.69 -11.97 20.19
CA MET A 138 -17.39 -12.88 19.28
C MET A 138 -16.57 -13.10 17.99
N ARG A 139 -15.97 -12.04 17.44
CA ARG A 139 -15.08 -12.15 16.29
C ARG A 139 -13.86 -13.01 16.61
N ALA A 140 -13.18 -12.77 17.73
CA ALA A 140 -12.05 -13.59 18.18
C ALA A 140 -12.43 -15.07 18.31
N SER A 141 -13.63 -15.35 18.87
CA SER A 141 -14.16 -16.72 18.99
C SER A 141 -14.38 -17.39 17.64
N ARG A 142 -15.03 -16.69 16.71
CA ARG A 142 -15.29 -17.20 15.36
C ARG A 142 -13.98 -17.50 14.62
N LEU A 143 -12.93 -16.71 14.84
CA LEU A 143 -11.61 -16.88 14.23
C LEU A 143 -10.74 -17.92 14.95
N GLY A 144 -11.20 -18.49 16.07
CA GLY A 144 -10.43 -19.45 16.86
C GLY A 144 -9.19 -18.87 17.53
N LEU A 145 -9.20 -17.55 17.85
CA LEU A 145 -8.04 -16.86 18.41
C LEU A 145 -7.94 -17.09 19.94
N PRO A 146 -6.71 -17.12 20.50
CA PRO A 146 -6.51 -17.14 21.96
C PRO A 146 -7.00 -15.82 22.56
N LYS A 147 -7.73 -15.89 23.70
CA LYS A 147 -8.42 -14.72 24.27
C LYS A 147 -7.86 -14.29 25.62
N ASP A 148 -7.06 -15.15 26.27
CA ASP A 148 -6.80 -15.04 27.70
C ASP A 148 -5.88 -13.85 28.08
N ASN A 149 -5.01 -13.42 27.17
CA ASN A 149 -3.96 -12.44 27.47
C ASN A 149 -4.17 -11.07 26.84
N LEU A 150 -5.07 -10.93 25.86
CA LEU A 150 -5.33 -9.65 25.20
C LEU A 150 -6.22 -8.76 26.07
N LYS A 151 -5.66 -7.65 26.54
CA LYS A 151 -6.44 -6.63 27.26
C LYS A 151 -7.24 -5.79 26.28
N MET A 152 -8.52 -5.57 26.62
CA MET A 152 -9.47 -4.83 25.79
C MET A 152 -9.99 -3.60 26.54
N LEU A 153 -10.14 -2.50 25.83
CA LEU A 153 -10.71 -1.26 26.36
C LEU A 153 -11.74 -0.69 25.36
N SER A 154 -12.93 -0.34 25.86
CA SER A 154 -13.91 0.44 25.10
C SER A 154 -13.85 1.89 25.58
N GLU A 155 -13.23 2.76 24.81
CA GLU A 155 -13.06 4.18 25.12
C GLU A 155 -12.80 4.98 23.84
N THR A 156 -13.25 6.24 23.81
CA THR A 156 -13.06 7.15 22.68
C THR A 156 -12.27 8.41 23.05
N SER A 157 -12.12 8.72 24.35
CA SER A 157 -11.30 9.83 24.81
C SER A 157 -9.81 9.46 24.80
N VAL A 158 -9.03 10.14 23.95
CA VAL A 158 -7.58 9.90 23.82
C VAL A 158 -6.87 10.15 25.15
N ASP A 159 -7.25 11.17 25.89
CA ASP A 159 -6.64 11.50 27.20
C ASP A 159 -6.84 10.36 28.20
N ARG A 160 -8.04 9.78 28.25
CA ARG A 160 -8.35 8.63 29.11
C ARG A 160 -7.62 7.35 28.66
N ILE A 161 -7.56 7.14 27.34
CA ILE A 161 -6.80 6.00 26.77
C ILE A 161 -5.34 6.08 27.19
N CYS A 162 -4.69 7.24 27.06
CA CYS A 162 -3.29 7.41 27.47
C CYS A 162 -3.09 7.18 28.99
N GLN A 163 -3.99 7.72 29.82
CA GLN A 163 -3.94 7.51 31.29
C GLN A 163 -4.08 6.04 31.68
N ILE A 164 -4.95 5.28 31.01
CA ILE A 164 -5.13 3.85 31.25
C ILE A 164 -3.89 3.10 30.74
N ALA A 165 -3.39 3.45 29.56
CA ALA A 165 -2.19 2.83 28.99
C ALA A 165 -0.95 3.07 29.85
N GLU A 166 -0.81 4.23 30.51
CA GLU A 166 0.26 4.49 31.50
C GLU A 166 0.21 3.52 32.69
N LYS A 167 -0.97 3.10 33.13
CA LYS A 167 -1.15 2.13 34.21
C LYS A 167 -0.94 0.70 33.76
N GLU A 168 -1.46 0.36 32.58
CA GLU A 168 -1.41 -1.00 32.03
C GLU A 168 -0.07 -1.34 31.37
N GLN A 169 0.74 -0.33 31.04
CA GLN A 169 2.08 -0.44 30.45
C GLN A 169 2.16 -1.39 29.24
N PRO A 170 1.27 -1.27 28.22
CA PRO A 170 1.35 -2.11 27.06
C PRO A 170 2.65 -1.82 26.29
N LYS A 171 3.19 -2.82 25.61
CA LYS A 171 4.25 -2.65 24.61
C LYS A 171 3.68 -2.31 23.25
N ILE A 172 2.46 -2.77 22.99
CA ILE A 172 1.76 -2.53 21.73
C ILE A 172 0.30 -2.21 22.05
N MET A 173 -0.23 -1.20 21.36
CA MET A 173 -1.62 -0.75 21.48
C MET A 173 -2.26 -0.62 20.09
N VAL A 174 -3.54 -0.98 19.98
CA VAL A 174 -4.37 -0.74 18.78
C VAL A 174 -5.45 0.27 19.11
N ILE A 175 -5.69 1.22 18.21
CA ILE A 175 -6.79 2.19 18.24
C ILE A 175 -7.72 1.91 17.06
N ASP A 176 -8.92 1.38 17.30
CA ASP A 176 -9.90 0.98 16.27
C ASP A 176 -11.24 1.67 16.48
N SER A 177 -11.52 2.78 15.75
CA SER A 177 -10.72 3.50 14.77
C SER A 177 -10.49 4.96 15.21
N ILE A 178 -9.55 5.62 14.54
CA ILE A 178 -9.22 7.03 14.81
C ILE A 178 -10.39 7.98 14.57
N GLN A 179 -11.34 7.62 13.71
CA GLN A 179 -12.47 8.45 13.32
C GLN A 179 -13.44 8.73 14.49
N VAL A 180 -13.52 7.83 15.44
CA VAL A 180 -14.41 7.99 16.60
C VAL A 180 -13.68 8.54 17.84
N MET A 181 -12.34 8.66 17.76
CA MET A 181 -11.56 9.22 18.85
C MET A 181 -11.72 10.73 18.96
N HIS A 182 -11.62 11.24 20.19
CA HIS A 182 -11.66 12.67 20.44
C HIS A 182 -10.65 13.09 21.52
N VAL A 183 -10.19 14.33 21.39
CA VAL A 183 -9.38 15.06 22.36
C VAL A 183 -10.26 16.16 22.93
N ALA A 184 -10.35 16.26 24.25
CA ALA A 184 -11.30 17.16 24.94
C ALA A 184 -11.09 18.64 24.61
N ASP A 185 -9.86 19.05 24.36
CA ASP A 185 -9.49 20.43 24.04
C ASP A 185 -9.93 20.91 22.65
N VAL A 186 -10.35 20.01 21.77
CA VAL A 186 -10.77 20.31 20.39
C VAL A 186 -12.31 20.29 20.32
N GLN A 187 -12.91 21.44 20.09
CA GLN A 187 -14.39 21.61 20.07
C GLN A 187 -15.01 21.25 18.70
N SER A 188 -14.49 20.27 17.99
CA SER A 188 -15.09 19.74 16.77
C SER A 188 -15.61 18.32 16.99
N SER A 189 -16.56 17.89 16.16
CA SER A 189 -17.14 16.55 16.27
C SER A 189 -16.08 15.46 16.01
N PRO A 190 -16.17 14.28 16.65
CA PRO A 190 -15.40 13.11 16.28
C PRO A 190 -15.50 12.84 14.77
N GLY A 191 -14.43 12.37 14.16
CA GLY A 191 -14.35 12.15 12.71
C GLY A 191 -14.04 13.40 11.88
N SER A 192 -14.12 14.62 12.46
CA SER A 192 -13.62 15.81 11.77
C SER A 192 -12.11 15.76 11.60
N VAL A 193 -11.60 16.40 10.56
CA VAL A 193 -10.15 16.47 10.26
C VAL A 193 -9.35 16.98 11.45
N ALA A 194 -9.86 17.99 12.16
CA ALA A 194 -9.22 18.58 13.34
C ALA A 194 -9.10 17.56 14.49
N GLN A 195 -10.17 16.82 14.78
CA GLN A 195 -10.15 15.78 15.83
C GLN A 195 -9.23 14.63 15.46
N VAL A 196 -9.32 14.12 14.23
CA VAL A 196 -8.47 13.01 13.74
C VAL A 196 -7.00 13.41 13.80
N ARG A 197 -6.66 14.63 13.39
CA ARG A 197 -5.29 15.16 13.46
C ARG A 197 -4.78 15.23 14.90
N GLU A 198 -5.52 15.85 15.79
CA GLU A 198 -5.09 16.02 17.18
C GLU A 198 -5.02 14.68 17.93
N ALA A 199 -5.98 13.79 17.69
CA ALA A 199 -5.97 12.45 18.24
C ALA A 199 -4.72 11.65 17.77
N ALA A 200 -4.44 11.66 16.47
CA ALA A 200 -3.25 11.00 15.93
C ALA A 200 -1.95 11.63 16.45
N THR A 201 -1.90 12.96 16.61
CA THR A 201 -0.77 13.68 17.18
C THR A 201 -0.52 13.26 18.64
N ALA A 202 -1.56 13.21 19.48
CA ALA A 202 -1.46 12.81 20.87
C ALA A 202 -1.00 11.34 21.01
N LEU A 203 -1.60 10.44 20.23
CA LEU A 203 -1.24 9.02 20.22
C LEU A 203 0.18 8.77 19.73
N THR A 204 0.63 9.49 18.69
CA THR A 204 2.01 9.38 18.19
C THR A 204 3.03 9.89 19.21
N ARG A 205 2.71 10.97 19.92
CA ARG A 205 3.54 11.49 21.01
C ARG A 205 3.62 10.48 22.14
N TYR A 206 2.48 9.95 22.57
CA TYR A 206 2.42 8.91 23.60
C TYR A 206 3.29 7.69 23.22
N ALA A 207 3.17 7.23 21.97
CA ALA A 207 3.96 6.11 21.44
C ALA A 207 5.47 6.32 21.65
N LYS A 208 5.97 7.49 21.26
CA LYS A 208 7.40 7.82 21.31
C LYS A 208 7.90 8.07 22.73
N GLN A 209 7.12 8.75 23.56
CA GLN A 209 7.50 9.07 24.93
C GLN A 209 7.54 7.83 25.85
N ASN A 210 6.63 6.87 25.60
CA ASN A 210 6.50 5.68 26.43
C ASN A 210 7.08 4.42 25.77
N ASN A 211 7.70 4.56 24.61
CA ASN A 211 8.22 3.44 23.82
C ASN A 211 7.17 2.34 23.54
N VAL A 212 5.93 2.77 23.28
CA VAL A 212 4.77 1.92 22.97
C VAL A 212 4.50 1.96 21.47
N SER A 213 4.43 0.81 20.81
CA SER A 213 4.05 0.76 19.39
C SER A 213 2.54 0.89 19.24
N VAL A 214 2.07 1.85 18.45
CA VAL A 214 0.63 2.14 18.32
C VAL A 214 0.19 1.89 16.89
N PHE A 215 -0.74 0.95 16.69
CA PHE A 215 -1.49 0.78 15.46
C PHE A 215 -2.75 1.63 15.50
N ILE A 216 -2.93 2.46 14.50
CA ILE A 216 -4.08 3.34 14.32
C ILE A 216 -4.87 2.85 13.10
N VAL A 217 -6.12 2.44 13.30
CA VAL A 217 -7.01 2.07 12.20
C VAL A 217 -7.66 3.32 11.63
N GLY A 218 -7.62 3.46 10.30
CA GLY A 218 -8.27 4.54 9.56
C GLY A 218 -9.06 4.03 8.37
N HIS A 219 -10.13 4.75 7.99
CA HIS A 219 -10.87 4.49 6.76
C HIS A 219 -10.34 5.37 5.62
N VAL A 220 -10.42 4.88 4.40
CA VAL A 220 -10.11 5.64 3.18
C VAL A 220 -11.38 6.25 2.60
N THR A 221 -11.23 7.33 1.84
CA THR A 221 -12.31 7.92 1.04
C THR A 221 -12.64 7.02 -0.16
N LYS A 222 -13.76 7.30 -0.85
CA LYS A 222 -14.16 6.58 -2.08
C LYS A 222 -13.09 6.61 -3.17
N ASP A 223 -12.23 7.61 -3.19
CA ASP A 223 -11.12 7.76 -4.14
C ASP A 223 -9.86 6.96 -3.75
N GLY A 224 -9.95 6.09 -2.74
CA GLY A 224 -8.83 5.28 -2.25
C GLY A 224 -7.75 6.08 -1.51
N THR A 225 -7.99 7.37 -1.24
CA THR A 225 -7.13 8.19 -0.40
C THR A 225 -7.52 8.00 1.07
N LEU A 226 -6.54 8.06 1.98
CA LEU A 226 -6.82 7.99 3.41
C LEU A 226 -7.83 9.08 3.81
N ALA A 227 -8.95 8.67 4.42
CA ALA A 227 -9.97 9.59 4.92
C ALA A 227 -9.41 10.36 6.12
N GLY A 228 -9.26 11.63 5.92
CA GLY A 228 -8.46 12.48 6.79
C GLY A 228 -7.07 12.60 6.17
N PRO A 229 -6.67 13.82 5.90
CA PRO A 229 -5.85 14.22 4.79
C PRO A 229 -4.42 13.67 4.86
N LYS A 230 -3.64 13.89 3.84
CA LYS A 230 -2.16 13.88 3.80
C LYS A 230 -1.47 14.40 5.08
N VAL A 231 -2.23 15.08 5.94
CA VAL A 231 -1.81 15.55 7.28
C VAL A 231 -1.41 14.40 8.20
N LEU A 232 -2.11 13.25 8.19
CA LEU A 232 -1.73 12.11 9.02
C LEU A 232 -0.40 11.49 8.58
N GLU A 233 -0.10 11.51 7.29
CA GLU A 233 1.16 11.00 6.76
C GLU A 233 2.38 11.74 7.33
N HIS A 234 2.25 13.02 7.69
CA HIS A 234 3.36 13.76 8.30
C HIS A 234 3.53 13.43 9.79
N ILE A 235 2.48 13.03 10.47
CA ILE A 235 2.46 12.76 11.91
C ILE A 235 2.98 11.36 12.23
N ILE A 236 2.47 10.35 11.51
CA ILE A 236 2.80 8.94 11.71
C ILE A 236 4.14 8.56 11.11
N ASP A 237 4.72 7.45 11.56
CA ASP A 237 6.01 6.94 11.09
C ASP A 237 5.86 5.97 9.91
N CYS A 238 4.80 5.18 9.92
CA CYS A 238 4.49 4.21 8.87
C CYS A 238 3.01 4.27 8.50
N SER A 239 2.68 4.26 7.21
CA SER A 239 1.30 4.12 6.72
C SER A 239 1.20 2.98 5.74
N VAL A 240 0.20 2.15 5.97
CA VAL A 240 -0.05 0.92 5.21
C VAL A 240 -1.51 0.92 4.78
N LEU A 241 -1.77 0.58 3.53
CA LEU A 241 -3.11 0.47 2.96
C LEU A 241 -3.45 -1.01 2.75
N LEU A 242 -4.55 -1.45 3.34
CA LEU A 242 -5.15 -2.77 3.10
C LEU A 242 -6.27 -2.62 2.07
N ASP A 243 -6.07 -3.20 0.90
CA ASP A 243 -7.04 -3.17 -0.21
C ASP A 243 -7.63 -4.56 -0.46
N GLY A 244 -8.92 -4.58 -0.75
CA GLY A 244 -9.69 -5.80 -0.99
C GLY A 244 -9.70 -6.29 -2.43
N GLY A 245 -9.17 -5.53 -3.39
CA GLY A 245 -9.26 -5.86 -4.82
C GLY A 245 -10.69 -6.08 -5.33
N THR A 246 -10.84 -6.36 -6.61
CA THR A 246 -12.11 -6.73 -7.24
C THR A 246 -12.54 -8.16 -6.92
N ASP A 247 -11.59 -9.05 -6.65
CA ASP A 247 -11.83 -10.41 -6.16
C ASP A 247 -11.78 -10.42 -4.63
N ASN A 248 -12.94 -10.60 -4.00
CA ASN A 248 -13.11 -10.60 -2.54
C ASN A 248 -12.32 -11.67 -1.76
N ARG A 249 -11.55 -12.52 -2.43
CA ARG A 249 -10.76 -13.61 -1.80
C ARG A 249 -9.41 -13.15 -1.30
N PHE A 250 -8.75 -12.22 -2.01
CA PHE A 250 -7.41 -11.77 -1.69
C PHE A 250 -7.40 -10.34 -1.16
N ARG A 251 -6.39 -10.04 -0.37
CA ARG A 251 -6.12 -8.71 0.20
C ARG A 251 -4.67 -8.37 -0.04
N THR A 252 -4.43 -7.17 -0.54
CA THR A 252 -3.08 -6.62 -0.67
C THR A 252 -2.84 -5.59 0.42
N LEU A 253 -1.68 -5.67 1.04
CA LEU A 253 -1.21 -4.75 2.06
C LEU A 253 -0.02 -4.00 1.49
N ARG A 254 -0.14 -2.68 1.30
CA ARG A 254 0.89 -1.85 0.67
C ARG A 254 1.40 -0.76 1.60
N SER A 255 2.71 -0.62 1.71
CA SER A 255 3.36 0.48 2.44
C SER A 255 3.39 1.74 1.56
N HIS A 256 2.81 2.83 2.05
CA HIS A 256 2.87 4.15 1.41
C HIS A 256 3.94 5.05 2.02
N LYS A 257 4.15 4.93 3.32
CA LYS A 257 5.20 5.62 4.07
C LYS A 257 5.83 4.66 5.06
N ASN A 258 7.14 4.64 5.12
CA ASN A 258 7.86 3.84 6.12
C ASN A 258 9.19 4.52 6.45
N ARG A 259 9.36 4.96 7.71
CA ARG A 259 10.62 5.53 8.19
C ARG A 259 11.66 4.47 8.56
N PHE A 260 11.25 3.22 8.65
CA PHE A 260 12.06 2.11 9.15
C PHE A 260 12.36 1.04 8.09
N GLY A 261 11.93 1.26 6.86
CA GLY A 261 12.12 0.31 5.77
C GLY A 261 11.74 0.89 4.41
N ALA A 262 11.75 0.03 3.40
CA ALA A 262 11.37 0.41 2.05
C ALA A 262 9.88 0.79 1.98
N VAL A 263 9.56 1.70 1.08
CA VAL A 263 8.19 2.03 0.69
C VAL A 263 7.76 1.15 -0.49
N ASN A 264 6.44 1.09 -0.74
CA ASN A 264 5.83 0.26 -1.79
C ASN A 264 6.00 -1.26 -1.62
N GLU A 265 6.44 -1.71 -0.45
CA GLU A 265 6.41 -3.14 -0.13
C GLU A 265 4.98 -3.67 -0.19
N LEU A 266 4.83 -4.86 -0.77
CA LEU A 266 3.55 -5.53 -0.94
C LEU A 266 3.50 -6.82 -0.11
N GLY A 267 2.51 -6.89 0.77
CA GLY A 267 2.08 -8.10 1.46
C GLY A 267 0.79 -8.65 0.86
N VAL A 268 0.64 -9.95 0.77
CA VAL A 268 -0.52 -10.59 0.17
C VAL A 268 -1.15 -11.60 1.13
N PHE A 269 -2.46 -11.44 1.32
CA PHE A 269 -3.26 -12.28 2.20
C PHE A 269 -4.46 -12.85 1.47
N ALA A 270 -4.93 -14.01 1.90
CA ALA A 270 -6.22 -14.57 1.53
C ALA A 270 -7.21 -14.36 2.69
N MET A 271 -8.42 -13.88 2.38
CA MET A 271 -9.51 -13.81 3.34
C MET A 271 -10.20 -15.16 3.42
N THR A 272 -10.22 -15.77 4.61
CA THR A 272 -10.82 -17.06 4.88
C THR A 272 -11.86 -17.00 5.99
N GLY A 273 -12.62 -18.05 6.21
CA GLY A 273 -13.51 -18.15 7.36
C GLY A 273 -12.79 -18.07 8.72
N GLN A 274 -11.48 -18.32 8.75
CA GLN A 274 -10.63 -18.23 9.93
C GLN A 274 -9.81 -16.92 9.98
N GLY A 275 -10.17 -15.91 9.18
CA GLY A 275 -9.49 -14.63 9.10
C GLY A 275 -8.52 -14.54 7.92
N LEU A 276 -7.57 -13.62 8.05
CA LEU A 276 -6.53 -13.40 7.05
C LEU A 276 -5.44 -14.46 7.19
N ARG A 277 -5.04 -15.05 6.06
CA ARG A 277 -3.92 -15.98 5.96
C ARG A 277 -2.92 -15.48 4.93
N GLU A 278 -1.66 -15.63 5.20
CA GLU A 278 -0.60 -15.28 4.26
C GLU A 278 -0.64 -16.16 3.03
N VAL A 279 -0.36 -15.55 1.89
CA VAL A 279 -0.21 -16.27 0.63
C VAL A 279 1.27 -16.56 0.41
N SER A 280 1.64 -17.82 0.44
CA SER A 280 3.04 -18.24 0.28
C SER A 280 3.59 -17.99 -1.13
N ASN A 281 2.72 -18.07 -2.14
CA ASN A 281 3.05 -17.80 -3.55
C ASN A 281 2.08 -16.75 -4.13
N PRO A 282 2.33 -15.45 -3.94
CA PRO A 282 1.50 -14.40 -4.50
C PRO A 282 1.42 -14.40 -6.03
N SER A 283 2.49 -14.78 -6.72
CA SER A 283 2.50 -14.86 -8.17
C SER A 283 1.41 -15.79 -8.73
N ALA A 284 1.05 -16.85 -8.00
CA ALA A 284 -0.03 -17.74 -8.41
C ALA A 284 -1.42 -17.08 -8.47
N ILE A 285 -1.60 -15.95 -7.76
CA ILE A 285 -2.85 -15.19 -7.75
C ILE A 285 -2.97 -14.32 -9.00
N PHE A 286 -1.85 -13.81 -9.47
CA PHE A 286 -1.76 -12.86 -10.58
C PHE A 286 -1.54 -13.54 -11.92
N LEU A 287 -1.63 -14.88 -11.96
CA LEU A 287 -1.55 -15.70 -13.15
C LEU A 287 -2.89 -16.45 -13.34
N SER A 288 -3.50 -16.23 -14.49
CA SER A 288 -4.69 -16.95 -14.93
C SER A 288 -4.24 -18.26 -15.60
N ARG A 289 -4.01 -19.31 -14.82
CA ARG A 289 -3.65 -20.62 -15.38
C ARG A 289 -4.88 -21.39 -15.83
N GLY A 290 -5.43 -21.01 -16.98
CA GLY A 290 -6.40 -21.83 -17.70
C GLY A 290 -5.74 -23.10 -18.27
N GLU A 291 -6.53 -24.16 -18.50
CA GLU A 291 -6.04 -25.39 -19.16
C GLU A 291 -5.78 -25.17 -20.65
N GLU A 292 -6.50 -24.23 -21.27
CA GLU A 292 -6.42 -23.91 -22.70
C GLU A 292 -5.41 -22.77 -22.98
N ASP A 293 -4.78 -22.82 -24.14
CA ASP A 293 -3.96 -21.73 -24.64
C ASP A 293 -4.87 -20.63 -25.20
N THR A 294 -4.79 -19.44 -24.62
CA THR A 294 -5.60 -18.29 -25.01
C THR A 294 -4.74 -17.21 -25.65
N SER A 295 -5.20 -16.70 -26.81
CA SER A 295 -4.55 -15.55 -27.43
C SER A 295 -4.74 -14.29 -26.58
N GLY A 296 -3.79 -13.37 -26.66
CA GLY A 296 -3.86 -12.10 -25.95
C GLY A 296 -3.32 -12.12 -24.51
N SER A 297 -2.75 -13.20 -24.04
CA SER A 297 -2.15 -13.28 -22.70
C SER A 297 -0.62 -13.32 -22.76
N SER A 298 0.02 -12.55 -21.88
CA SER A 298 1.47 -12.49 -21.70
C SER A 298 1.84 -12.40 -20.23
N VAL A 299 2.91 -13.07 -19.82
CA VAL A 299 3.38 -13.03 -18.43
C VAL A 299 4.67 -12.24 -18.33
N MET A 300 4.76 -11.38 -17.35
CA MET A 300 5.93 -10.59 -17.01
C MET A 300 6.30 -10.68 -15.54
N VAL A 301 7.49 -10.20 -15.19
CA VAL A 301 7.88 -9.98 -13.80
C VAL A 301 7.89 -8.49 -13.51
N VAL A 302 7.11 -8.07 -12.51
CA VAL A 302 7.10 -6.70 -11.98
C VAL A 302 7.81 -6.66 -10.64
N TRP A 303 8.35 -5.49 -10.28
CA TRP A 303 8.88 -5.24 -8.94
C TRP A 303 7.85 -4.48 -8.10
N GLU A 304 7.51 -5.07 -6.97
CA GLU A 304 6.69 -4.44 -5.95
C GLU A 304 7.52 -4.28 -4.67
N GLY A 305 8.02 -3.07 -4.44
CA GLY A 305 9.00 -2.80 -3.40
C GLY A 305 10.32 -3.55 -3.66
N THR A 306 10.65 -4.50 -2.80
CA THR A 306 11.83 -5.37 -2.95
C THR A 306 11.52 -6.76 -3.51
N ARG A 307 10.27 -6.99 -3.93
CA ARG A 307 9.78 -8.31 -4.33
C ARG A 307 9.48 -8.39 -5.82
N PRO A 308 10.10 -9.32 -6.57
CA PRO A 308 9.63 -9.67 -7.90
C PRO A 308 8.33 -10.48 -7.83
N LEU A 309 7.37 -10.16 -8.67
CA LEU A 309 6.09 -10.86 -8.81
C LEU A 309 5.81 -11.14 -10.27
N LEU A 310 5.33 -12.35 -10.56
CA LEU A 310 4.80 -12.69 -11.87
C LEU A 310 3.38 -12.16 -11.99
N VAL A 311 3.14 -11.44 -13.07
CA VAL A 311 1.85 -10.82 -13.37
C VAL A 311 1.49 -11.10 -14.81
N GLU A 312 0.22 -11.43 -15.04
CA GLU A 312 -0.33 -11.64 -16.38
C GLU A 312 -0.97 -10.36 -16.88
N ILE A 313 -0.63 -10.01 -18.13
CA ILE A 313 -1.27 -8.95 -18.90
C ILE A 313 -2.14 -9.61 -19.95
N GLN A 314 -3.41 -9.23 -19.99
CA GLN A 314 -4.38 -9.67 -20.99
C GLN A 314 -4.73 -8.52 -21.92
N ALA A 315 -4.72 -8.79 -23.21
CA ALA A 315 -5.12 -7.87 -24.25
C ALA A 315 -6.22 -8.47 -25.12
N LEU A 316 -7.22 -7.69 -25.45
CA LEU A 316 -8.22 -8.01 -26.44
C LEU A 316 -8.18 -6.95 -27.54
N VAL A 317 -7.94 -7.41 -28.75
CA VAL A 317 -7.95 -6.58 -29.97
C VAL A 317 -9.03 -7.12 -30.89
N ASP A 318 -9.98 -6.28 -31.27
CA ASP A 318 -11.09 -6.66 -32.15
C ASP A 318 -11.46 -5.50 -33.09
N TYR A 319 -12.04 -5.82 -34.23
CA TYR A 319 -12.49 -4.80 -35.19
C TYR A 319 -13.55 -3.88 -34.59
N SER A 320 -13.28 -2.57 -34.65
CA SER A 320 -14.22 -1.59 -34.10
C SER A 320 -15.39 -1.32 -35.08
N GLN A 321 -16.59 -1.40 -34.55
CA GLN A 321 -17.79 -0.97 -35.27
C GLN A 321 -18.08 0.53 -35.09
N LEU A 322 -17.20 1.25 -34.39
CA LEU A 322 -17.31 2.66 -34.06
C LEU A 322 -16.38 3.50 -34.94
N ALA A 323 -16.80 4.72 -35.28
CA ALA A 323 -15.94 5.66 -35.98
C ALA A 323 -14.67 6.02 -35.19
N ASN A 324 -14.76 5.98 -33.88
CA ASN A 324 -13.62 6.19 -32.96
C ASN A 324 -13.41 4.92 -32.16
N PRO A 325 -12.40 4.10 -32.48
CA PRO A 325 -12.09 2.88 -31.76
C PRO A 325 -11.76 3.13 -30.27
N ARG A 326 -12.22 2.23 -29.42
CA ARG A 326 -12.02 2.32 -27.97
C ARG A 326 -10.61 1.87 -27.60
N ARG A 327 -10.01 2.57 -26.64
CA ARG A 327 -8.72 2.25 -26.05
C ARG A 327 -8.91 2.25 -24.55
N VAL A 328 -8.86 1.09 -23.90
CA VAL A 328 -9.10 0.94 -22.47
C VAL A 328 -7.95 0.19 -21.83
N ALA A 329 -7.38 0.75 -20.78
CA ALA A 329 -6.35 0.09 -19.97
C ALA A 329 -6.80 0.03 -18.51
N VAL A 330 -6.76 -1.17 -17.93
CA VAL A 330 -7.01 -1.44 -16.53
C VAL A 330 -5.73 -1.98 -15.91
N GLY A 331 -5.25 -1.31 -14.86
CA GLY A 331 -3.98 -1.68 -14.22
C GLY A 331 -2.72 -1.13 -14.90
N LEU A 332 -2.85 -0.43 -16.02
CA LEU A 332 -1.78 0.24 -16.77
C LEU A 332 -2.17 1.68 -17.11
N GLU A 333 -1.17 2.52 -17.38
CA GLU A 333 -1.40 3.90 -17.77
C GLU A 333 -1.96 3.99 -19.21
N GLN A 334 -3.07 4.70 -19.38
CA GLN A 334 -3.77 4.87 -20.67
C GLN A 334 -2.86 5.53 -21.73
N ASN A 335 -2.08 6.53 -21.34
CA ASN A 335 -1.18 7.22 -22.26
C ASN A 335 -0.07 6.29 -22.76
N ARG A 336 0.43 5.39 -21.89
CA ARG A 336 1.44 4.41 -22.28
C ARG A 336 0.92 3.44 -23.33
N LEU A 337 -0.29 2.94 -23.14
CA LEU A 337 -0.97 2.11 -24.17
C LEU A 337 -1.01 2.82 -25.52
N SER A 338 -1.40 4.09 -25.55
CA SER A 338 -1.51 4.87 -26.79
C SER A 338 -0.15 5.02 -27.50
N LEU A 339 0.93 5.25 -26.74
CA LEU A 339 2.30 5.32 -27.26
C LEU A 339 2.75 3.97 -27.88
N LEU A 340 2.51 2.87 -27.18
CA LEU A 340 2.89 1.53 -27.65
C LEU A 340 2.10 1.10 -28.90
N LEU A 341 0.83 1.48 -29.02
CA LEU A 341 0.06 1.27 -30.23
C LEU A 341 0.64 2.01 -31.44
N ALA A 342 1.12 3.25 -31.24
CA ALA A 342 1.79 4.02 -32.28
C ALA A 342 3.13 3.37 -32.70
N VAL A 343 3.90 2.84 -31.73
CA VAL A 343 5.15 2.10 -32.00
C VAL A 343 4.87 0.80 -32.78
N LEU A 344 3.85 0.03 -32.37
CA LEU A 344 3.42 -1.17 -33.07
C LEU A 344 3.01 -0.87 -34.51
N HIS A 345 2.28 0.20 -34.72
CA HIS A 345 1.91 0.62 -36.07
C HIS A 345 3.14 0.98 -36.93
N LYS A 346 4.01 1.82 -36.41
CA LYS A 346 5.16 2.37 -37.15
C LYS A 346 6.28 1.35 -37.37
N HIS A 347 6.62 0.59 -36.34
CA HIS A 347 7.80 -0.29 -36.31
C HIS A 347 7.44 -1.78 -36.30
N GLY A 348 6.22 -2.15 -35.91
CA GLY A 348 5.73 -3.54 -35.97
C GLY A 348 4.92 -3.85 -37.22
N GLY A 349 4.59 -2.85 -38.03
CA GLY A 349 3.78 -3.02 -39.25
C GLY A 349 2.32 -3.43 -39.02
N LEU A 350 1.80 -3.24 -37.78
CA LEU A 350 0.47 -3.67 -37.39
C LEU A 350 -0.54 -2.49 -37.51
N GLN A 351 -1.54 -2.66 -38.34
CA GLN A 351 -2.61 -1.68 -38.55
C GLN A 351 -3.67 -1.83 -37.44
N MET A 352 -3.62 -0.94 -36.44
CA MET A 352 -4.56 -0.97 -35.32
C MET A 352 -5.48 0.25 -35.25
N ALA A 353 -5.51 1.04 -36.33
CA ALA A 353 -6.29 2.28 -36.35
C ALA A 353 -7.81 2.04 -36.25
N ASP A 354 -8.28 0.93 -36.78
CA ASP A 354 -9.67 0.47 -36.84
C ASP A 354 -10.02 -0.61 -35.80
N GLN A 355 -9.12 -0.86 -34.83
CA GLN A 355 -9.31 -1.90 -33.83
C GLN A 355 -9.68 -1.29 -32.47
N ASP A 356 -10.69 -1.85 -31.80
CA ASP A 356 -10.90 -1.68 -30.36
C ASP A 356 -9.80 -2.41 -29.60
N VAL A 357 -9.24 -1.78 -28.57
CA VAL A 357 -8.16 -2.37 -27.75
C VAL A 357 -8.51 -2.27 -26.28
N PHE A 358 -8.54 -3.41 -25.62
CA PHE A 358 -8.76 -3.52 -24.19
C PHE A 358 -7.57 -4.24 -23.57
N VAL A 359 -7.06 -3.67 -22.49
CA VAL A 359 -5.94 -4.26 -21.74
C VAL A 359 -6.31 -4.36 -20.28
N ASN A 360 -5.98 -5.48 -19.65
CA ASN A 360 -6.22 -5.73 -18.25
C ASN A 360 -5.02 -6.40 -17.60
N VAL A 361 -4.62 -5.90 -16.45
CA VAL A 361 -3.63 -6.57 -15.58
C VAL A 361 -4.37 -7.45 -14.60
N VAL A 362 -4.07 -8.74 -14.61
CA VAL A 362 -4.75 -9.73 -13.76
C VAL A 362 -4.49 -9.45 -12.28
N GLY A 363 -5.50 -9.68 -11.44
CA GLY A 363 -5.40 -9.52 -9.98
C GLY A 363 -5.45 -8.08 -9.47
N GLY A 364 -5.75 -7.10 -10.36
CA GLY A 364 -5.91 -5.70 -9.97
C GLY A 364 -4.61 -4.98 -9.56
N VAL A 365 -3.47 -5.54 -9.91
CA VAL A 365 -2.15 -4.90 -9.70
C VAL A 365 -2.03 -3.70 -10.64
N LYS A 366 -1.52 -2.59 -10.12
CA LYS A 366 -1.17 -1.42 -10.95
C LYS A 366 0.29 -1.51 -11.35
N VAL A 367 0.55 -1.73 -12.62
CA VAL A 367 1.90 -1.76 -13.19
C VAL A 367 2.25 -0.36 -13.70
N THR A 368 3.23 0.27 -13.07
CA THR A 368 3.70 1.62 -13.41
C THR A 368 5.08 1.64 -14.04
N GLU A 369 5.79 0.53 -14.03
CA GLU A 369 7.14 0.42 -14.59
C GLU A 369 7.11 0.13 -16.09
N THR A 370 8.07 0.72 -16.82
CA THR A 370 8.21 0.56 -18.27
C THR A 370 8.65 -0.84 -18.70
N SER A 371 9.09 -1.68 -17.77
CA SER A 371 9.42 -3.08 -18.03
C SER A 371 8.25 -3.90 -18.57
N ALA A 372 7.02 -3.43 -18.38
CA ALA A 372 5.79 -4.03 -18.89
C ALA A 372 5.57 -3.85 -20.40
N ASP A 373 6.25 -2.91 -21.03
CA ASP A 373 5.95 -2.51 -22.40
C ASP A 373 6.05 -3.67 -23.38
N LEU A 374 7.15 -4.42 -23.32
CA LEU A 374 7.35 -5.53 -24.26
C LEU A 374 6.33 -6.65 -24.05
N ALA A 375 5.97 -6.95 -22.80
CA ALA A 375 4.94 -7.93 -22.49
C ALA A 375 3.55 -7.46 -23.01
N LEU A 376 3.23 -6.19 -22.82
CA LEU A 376 1.99 -5.60 -23.34
C LEU A 376 1.93 -5.66 -24.87
N VAL A 377 3.04 -5.31 -25.54
CA VAL A 377 3.14 -5.36 -26.98
C VAL A 377 2.97 -6.81 -27.51
N MET A 378 3.54 -7.80 -26.83
CA MET A 378 3.39 -9.20 -27.18
C MET A 378 1.98 -9.73 -26.92
N ALA A 379 1.31 -9.29 -25.86
CA ALA A 379 -0.10 -9.60 -25.61
C ALA A 379 -1.02 -9.03 -26.72
N LEU A 380 -0.78 -7.77 -27.11
CA LEU A 380 -1.51 -7.13 -28.22
C LEU A 380 -1.30 -7.86 -29.54
N LEU A 381 -0.05 -8.23 -29.86
CA LEU A 381 0.30 -8.99 -31.04
C LEU A 381 -0.38 -10.36 -31.05
N SER A 382 -0.34 -11.06 -29.93
CA SER A 382 -0.99 -12.37 -29.73
C SER A 382 -2.49 -12.30 -29.98
N SER A 383 -3.16 -11.30 -29.39
CA SER A 383 -4.61 -11.09 -29.62
C SER A 383 -4.93 -10.70 -31.06
N PHE A 384 -4.15 -9.78 -31.66
CA PHE A 384 -4.37 -9.31 -33.02
C PHE A 384 -4.21 -10.44 -34.06
N ARG A 385 -3.27 -11.37 -33.84
CA ARG A 385 -3.01 -12.50 -34.71
C ARG A 385 -3.83 -13.75 -34.37
N ASP A 386 -4.62 -13.70 -33.30
CA ASP A 386 -5.32 -14.84 -32.69
C ASP A 386 -4.39 -16.07 -32.51
N ARG A 387 -3.16 -15.81 -32.05
CA ARG A 387 -2.14 -16.81 -31.81
C ARG A 387 -1.65 -16.72 -30.36
N PRO A 388 -1.84 -17.75 -29.54
CA PRO A 388 -1.41 -17.74 -28.16
C PRO A 388 0.13 -17.76 -28.04
N LEU A 389 0.64 -17.12 -26.97
CA LEU A 389 2.01 -17.29 -26.50
C LEU A 389 2.14 -18.60 -25.74
N ALA A 390 3.31 -19.22 -25.78
CA ALA A 390 3.60 -20.39 -24.96
C ALA A 390 3.42 -20.07 -23.45
N LYS A 391 2.79 -20.99 -22.70
CA LYS A 391 2.48 -20.79 -21.26
C LYS A 391 3.71 -20.65 -20.36
N ASP A 392 4.84 -21.12 -20.82
CA ASP A 392 6.10 -21.11 -20.09
C ASP A 392 7.04 -19.98 -20.53
N VAL A 393 6.53 -18.97 -21.25
CA VAL A 393 7.28 -17.79 -21.65
C VAL A 393 7.06 -16.62 -20.72
N VAL A 394 8.13 -15.96 -20.28
CA VAL A 394 8.12 -14.69 -19.58
C VAL A 394 8.70 -13.59 -20.47
N ILE A 395 8.08 -12.40 -20.42
CA ILE A 395 8.46 -11.30 -21.31
C ILE A 395 8.62 -10.04 -20.48
N PHE A 396 9.71 -9.30 -20.67
CA PHE A 396 9.88 -7.96 -20.10
C PHE A 396 10.86 -7.14 -20.92
N GLY A 397 10.71 -5.82 -20.85
CA GLY A 397 11.57 -4.86 -21.54
C GLY A 397 10.86 -3.53 -21.76
N GLU A 398 11.60 -2.44 -21.77
CA GLU A 398 11.08 -1.14 -22.16
C GLU A 398 11.10 -1.00 -23.69
N VAL A 399 10.02 -0.45 -24.26
CA VAL A 399 9.92 -0.19 -25.70
C VAL A 399 10.04 1.29 -25.97
N GLY A 400 11.09 1.71 -26.68
CA GLY A 400 11.30 3.08 -27.09
C GLY A 400 10.49 3.47 -28.32
N LEU A 401 10.34 4.78 -28.55
CA LEU A 401 9.54 5.33 -29.66
C LEU A 401 10.12 5.03 -31.06
N ALA A 402 11.42 4.72 -31.14
CA ALA A 402 12.06 4.31 -32.40
C ALA A 402 12.02 2.78 -32.60
N GLY A 403 11.26 2.04 -31.79
CA GLY A 403 11.14 0.59 -31.87
C GLY A 403 12.34 -0.16 -31.25
N GLU A 404 13.21 0.52 -30.54
CA GLU A 404 14.30 -0.09 -29.78
C GLU A 404 13.80 -0.73 -28.49
N ILE A 405 14.38 -1.87 -28.12
CA ILE A 405 14.12 -2.54 -26.84
C ILE A 405 15.24 -2.18 -25.86
N ARG A 406 14.87 -1.52 -24.78
CA ARG A 406 15.78 -1.02 -23.76
C ARG A 406 15.84 -1.93 -22.55
N PRO A 407 17.02 -2.02 -21.90
CA PRO A 407 17.17 -2.80 -20.69
C PRO A 407 16.32 -2.23 -19.54
N VAL A 408 15.95 -3.13 -18.64
CA VAL A 408 15.23 -2.81 -17.42
C VAL A 408 16.06 -3.17 -16.19
N PRO A 409 15.81 -2.54 -15.04
CA PRO A 409 16.49 -2.89 -13.81
C PRO A 409 16.23 -4.35 -13.40
N SER A 410 17.22 -4.97 -12.73
CA SER A 410 17.08 -6.30 -12.11
C SER A 410 16.68 -7.41 -13.10
N GLY A 411 17.18 -7.36 -14.34
CA GLY A 411 16.80 -8.33 -15.36
C GLY A 411 17.14 -9.79 -15.00
N GLN A 412 18.26 -10.01 -14.32
CA GLN A 412 18.66 -11.36 -13.90
C GLN A 412 17.77 -11.89 -12.78
N GLU A 413 17.41 -11.06 -11.82
CA GLU A 413 16.49 -11.41 -10.73
C GLU A 413 15.10 -11.72 -11.26
N ARG A 414 14.63 -10.97 -12.28
CA ARG A 414 13.35 -11.24 -12.96
C ARG A 414 13.36 -12.61 -13.64
N LEU A 415 14.42 -12.95 -14.35
CA LEU A 415 14.57 -14.26 -14.97
C LEU A 415 14.63 -15.39 -13.94
N ASN A 416 15.40 -15.20 -12.87
CA ASN A 416 15.50 -16.19 -11.78
C ASN A 416 14.16 -16.44 -11.11
N GLU A 417 13.37 -15.38 -10.89
CA GLU A 417 12.03 -15.52 -10.30
C GLU A 417 11.08 -16.26 -11.24
N ALA A 418 11.08 -15.92 -12.53
CA ALA A 418 10.31 -16.64 -13.53
C ALA A 418 10.71 -18.14 -13.60
N PHE A 419 11.99 -18.42 -13.58
CA PHE A 419 12.49 -19.81 -13.61
C PHE A 419 12.04 -20.63 -12.39
N LYS A 420 12.07 -20.04 -11.18
CA LYS A 420 11.55 -20.67 -9.96
C LYS A 420 10.06 -21.04 -10.06
N HIS A 421 9.31 -20.29 -10.84
CA HIS A 421 7.88 -20.52 -11.08
C HIS A 421 7.59 -21.42 -12.29
N GLY A 422 8.63 -22.01 -12.91
CA GLY A 422 8.51 -23.02 -13.97
C GLY A 422 8.47 -22.44 -15.37
N PHE A 423 8.79 -21.16 -15.57
CA PHE A 423 8.96 -20.56 -16.88
C PHE A 423 10.29 -21.00 -17.48
N LYS A 424 10.26 -21.55 -18.69
CA LYS A 424 11.42 -22.12 -19.37
C LYS A 424 11.87 -21.31 -20.57
N LYS A 425 11.10 -20.31 -20.97
CA LYS A 425 11.37 -19.44 -22.11
C LYS A 425 11.28 -17.99 -21.70
N ALA A 426 12.07 -17.12 -22.34
CA ALA A 426 12.03 -15.69 -22.09
C ALA A 426 12.29 -14.87 -23.36
N ILE A 427 11.60 -13.72 -23.50
CA ILE A 427 11.93 -12.66 -24.48
C ILE A 427 12.33 -11.43 -23.67
N VAL A 428 13.58 -11.00 -23.78
CA VAL A 428 14.16 -9.95 -22.93
C VAL A 428 15.08 -9.02 -23.72
N PRO A 429 15.33 -7.81 -23.24
CA PRO A 429 16.32 -6.92 -23.85
C PRO A 429 17.72 -7.59 -23.90
N ALA A 430 18.44 -7.41 -24.98
CA ALA A 430 19.76 -8.00 -25.15
C ALA A 430 20.75 -7.63 -24.02
N ALA A 431 20.65 -6.41 -23.49
CA ALA A 431 21.47 -5.96 -22.35
C ALA A 431 21.09 -6.61 -21.00
N ASN A 432 19.92 -7.24 -20.90
CA ASN A 432 19.50 -8.01 -19.73
C ASN A 432 19.83 -9.49 -19.82
N MET A 433 20.42 -9.94 -20.94
CA MET A 433 20.85 -11.34 -21.11
C MET A 433 21.98 -11.66 -20.12
N PRO A 434 21.81 -12.69 -19.26
CA PRO A 434 22.89 -13.13 -18.36
C PRO A 434 24.11 -13.65 -19.14
N LYS A 435 25.32 -13.31 -18.72
CA LYS A 435 26.57 -13.72 -19.41
C LYS A 435 26.78 -15.23 -19.54
N GLY A 436 26.07 -16.04 -18.81
CA GLY A 436 26.16 -17.51 -18.89
C GLY A 436 24.82 -18.16 -19.22
N GLY A 437 23.80 -17.38 -19.58
CA GLY A 437 22.42 -17.85 -19.65
C GLY A 437 21.89 -18.30 -18.28
N ILE A 438 20.75 -18.97 -18.28
CA ILE A 438 20.21 -19.71 -17.13
C ILE A 438 20.02 -21.15 -17.59
N ASP A 439 20.65 -22.07 -16.90
CA ASP A 439 20.56 -23.49 -17.23
C ASP A 439 19.10 -23.98 -17.17
N GLY A 440 18.62 -24.56 -18.26
CA GLY A 440 17.24 -24.98 -18.41
C GLY A 440 16.24 -23.89 -18.85
N MET A 441 16.71 -22.67 -19.22
CA MET A 441 15.87 -21.59 -19.75
C MET A 441 16.36 -21.12 -21.13
N GLN A 442 15.47 -21.17 -22.12
CA GLN A 442 15.73 -20.62 -23.46
C GLN A 442 15.44 -19.11 -23.43
N ILE A 443 16.46 -18.29 -23.72
CA ILE A 443 16.31 -16.81 -23.63
C ILE A 443 16.55 -16.22 -25.02
N HIS A 444 15.50 -15.58 -25.56
CA HIS A 444 15.54 -14.78 -26.78
C HIS A 444 15.88 -13.34 -26.39
N SER A 445 17.11 -12.93 -26.71
CA SER A 445 17.58 -11.58 -26.43
C SER A 445 17.33 -10.67 -27.64
N VAL A 446 16.62 -9.58 -27.44
CA VAL A 446 16.16 -8.69 -28.52
C VAL A 446 16.64 -7.25 -28.32
N LYS A 447 16.93 -6.55 -29.43
CA LYS A 447 17.33 -5.13 -29.46
C LYS A 447 16.27 -4.25 -30.10
N LYS A 448 15.42 -4.83 -30.96
CA LYS A 448 14.38 -4.13 -31.71
C LYS A 448 13.05 -4.88 -31.60
N LEU A 449 11.98 -4.14 -31.81
CA LEU A 449 10.64 -4.69 -31.83
C LEU A 449 10.46 -5.77 -32.93
N SER A 450 11.09 -5.61 -34.09
CA SER A 450 11.06 -6.63 -35.15
C SER A 450 11.65 -7.97 -34.70
N GLU A 451 12.77 -7.96 -33.97
CA GLU A 451 13.39 -9.18 -33.41
C GLU A 451 12.48 -9.85 -32.35
N ALA A 452 11.75 -9.04 -31.57
CA ALA A 452 10.78 -9.56 -30.61
C ALA A 452 9.57 -10.21 -31.29
N ILE A 453 9.13 -9.67 -32.43
CA ILE A 453 8.07 -10.25 -33.25
C ILE A 453 8.55 -11.56 -33.90
N GLU A 454 9.78 -11.63 -34.39
CA GLU A 454 10.38 -12.85 -34.89
C GLU A 454 10.48 -13.91 -33.78
N ALA A 455 10.96 -13.55 -32.59
CA ALA A 455 11.02 -14.45 -31.44
C ALA A 455 9.63 -14.97 -31.03
N PHE A 456 8.57 -14.17 -31.18
CA PHE A 456 7.18 -14.62 -30.97
C PHE A 456 6.77 -15.69 -32.00
N ASP A 457 7.25 -15.58 -33.24
CA ASP A 457 6.93 -16.53 -34.31
C ASP A 457 7.67 -17.86 -34.14
N GLU A 458 8.81 -17.88 -33.43
CA GLU A 458 9.63 -19.06 -33.12
C GLU A 458 9.14 -19.83 -31.87
N LEU A 459 8.38 -19.21 -31.00
CA LEU A 459 7.95 -19.78 -29.70
C LEU A 459 6.61 -20.51 -29.79
#